data_68d256f781ca9e93114e620699cc8ecc
#
_entry.id   68d256f781ca9e93114e620699cc8ecc
#
_cell.length_a   1.000
_cell.length_b   1.000
_cell.length_c   1.000
_cell.angle_alpha   90.00
_cell.angle_beta   90.00
_cell.angle_gamma   90.00
#
_symmetry.space_group_name_H-M   'P 1'
#
loop_
_entity.id
_entity.type
_entity.pdbx_description
1 polymer ?
#
loop_
_entity_poly.entity_id
_entity_poly.type
_entity_poly.pdbx_seq_one_letter_code
_entity_poly.pdbx_strand_id
1 'polypeptide(L)'
;MSPRNYSETSAYRVLVEHSPRHSDELYMTMCGIEQCRADKEWESRVRDGFHLHAILSGCGRLETAKGSASLREGQLFLIKPGEKITYYPDPQNPWAYCWMSFGGARAGALMWEAGFVEGVYHLESHVDVSKFYQLCNAALDTPQLTEAASIRRLGLTLQYIATAIESSERAHSNRSRRGHRPLYNKQDYIRYAIDFFDHNYSNIALTDVSNYLGINYNYFSSIFKQSQGISPNEYLLRVRMRQASQMLVNLTMDVQTIANYVGYADSLTFSKAFKRFFSVSPKFYREMPPEERPVFDTVIQNRRNDRQE
;
A
#
# COMPACT_ATOMS: atom_id res chain seq x y z
N MET A 1 20.59 11.76 -13.01
CA MET A 1 20.13 13.17 -13.03
C MET A 1 20.77 13.85 -11.84
N SER A 2 21.66 14.82 -12.07
CA SER A 2 22.32 15.58 -10.99
C SER A 2 21.29 16.29 -10.11
N PRO A 3 21.54 16.43 -8.80
CA PRO A 3 20.66 17.17 -7.92
C PRO A 3 20.57 18.61 -8.42
N ARG A 4 19.35 19.07 -8.67
CA ARG A 4 19.11 20.48 -9.00
C ARG A 4 19.59 21.34 -7.83
N ASN A 5 20.45 22.30 -8.12
CA ASN A 5 20.84 23.35 -7.16
C ASN A 5 19.58 24.04 -6.61
N TYR A 6 19.28 23.83 -5.34
CA TYR A 6 18.21 24.51 -4.61
C TYR A 6 18.56 25.94 -4.19
N SER A 7 19.55 26.57 -4.87
CA SER A 7 20.31 27.71 -4.34
C SER A 7 19.77 29.11 -4.64
N GLU A 8 18.62 29.33 -5.28
CA GLU A 8 18.33 30.74 -5.64
C GLU A 8 16.90 31.27 -5.50
N THR A 9 15.92 30.54 -4.97
CA THR A 9 14.58 31.15 -4.77
C THR A 9 13.94 30.71 -3.47
N SER A 10 13.78 31.66 -2.56
CA SER A 10 12.99 31.56 -1.32
C SER A 10 13.42 30.46 -0.35
N ALA A 11 14.28 30.80 0.56
CA ALA A 11 14.81 29.94 1.63
C ALA A 11 13.74 29.25 2.50
N TYR A 12 12.47 29.66 2.37
CA TYR A 12 11.36 29.17 3.20
C TYR A 12 10.04 29.29 2.47
N ARG A 13 9.31 28.15 2.33
CA ARG A 13 7.94 28.11 1.84
C ARG A 13 7.09 27.32 2.84
N VAL A 14 5.95 27.85 3.24
CA VAL A 14 5.03 27.20 4.17
C VAL A 14 3.58 27.44 3.74
N LEU A 15 2.75 26.43 3.94
CA LEU A 15 1.30 26.52 3.82
C LEU A 15 0.68 26.01 5.11
N VAL A 16 -0.27 26.76 5.65
CA VAL A 16 -1.10 26.39 6.80
C VAL A 16 -2.49 26.04 6.29
N GLU A 17 -3.03 24.89 6.72
CA GLU A 17 -4.38 24.49 6.36
C GLU A 17 -5.40 25.22 7.25
N HIS A 18 -6.29 25.95 6.62
CA HIS A 18 -7.36 26.71 7.29
C HIS A 18 -8.76 26.16 7.00
N SER A 19 -8.86 25.20 6.07
CA SER A 19 -10.14 24.61 5.71
C SER A 19 -10.70 23.73 6.83
N PRO A 20 -12.02 23.53 6.90
CA PRO A 20 -12.63 22.59 7.82
C PRO A 20 -12.02 21.20 7.66
N ARG A 21 -11.92 20.44 8.75
CA ARG A 21 -11.42 19.07 8.73
C ARG A 21 -12.40 18.19 7.96
N HIS A 22 -11.90 17.46 6.96
CA HIS A 22 -12.70 16.48 6.22
C HIS A 22 -12.91 15.19 7.02
N SER A 23 -12.05 14.92 8.01
CA SER A 23 -12.09 13.72 8.83
C SER A 23 -11.39 13.95 10.16
N ASP A 24 -11.95 13.42 11.24
CA ASP A 24 -11.27 13.37 12.53
C ASP A 24 -10.25 12.21 12.60
N GLU A 25 -10.25 11.30 11.64
CA GLU A 25 -9.29 10.20 11.59
C GLU A 25 -7.90 10.66 11.18
N LEU A 26 -7.81 11.52 10.16
CA LEU A 26 -6.55 12.13 9.70
C LEU A 26 -6.85 13.46 9.00
N TYR A 27 -6.08 14.49 9.32
CA TYR A 27 -6.16 15.80 8.69
C TYR A 27 -4.78 16.44 8.62
N MET A 28 -4.52 17.23 7.58
CA MET A 28 -3.34 18.06 7.44
C MET A 28 -3.49 19.32 8.29
N THR A 29 -2.37 19.84 8.82
CA THR A 29 -2.34 21.14 9.50
C THR A 29 -1.41 22.14 8.82
N MET A 30 -0.26 21.69 8.32
CA MET A 30 0.66 22.55 7.56
C MET A 30 1.64 21.70 6.75
N CYS A 31 2.30 22.31 5.77
CA CYS A 31 3.47 21.75 5.12
C CYS A 31 4.46 22.85 4.78
N GLY A 32 5.71 22.48 4.53
CA GLY A 32 6.71 23.44 4.12
C GLY A 32 8.00 22.82 3.61
N ILE A 33 8.82 23.69 3.02
CA ILE A 33 10.19 23.40 2.60
C ILE A 33 11.06 24.52 3.12
N GLU A 34 12.19 24.18 3.70
CA GLU A 34 13.13 25.15 4.24
C GLU A 34 14.57 24.77 3.88
N GLN A 35 15.31 25.73 3.32
CA GLN A 35 16.76 25.74 3.28
C GLN A 35 17.25 26.52 4.49
N CYS A 36 17.78 25.85 5.49
CA CYS A 36 18.24 26.50 6.70
C CYS A 36 19.53 27.30 6.45
N ARG A 37 19.64 28.45 7.11
CA ARG A 37 20.88 29.22 7.18
C ARG A 37 21.72 28.71 8.36
N ALA A 38 23.04 28.84 8.26
CA ALA A 38 23.98 28.44 9.30
C ALA A 38 23.80 29.20 10.63
N ASP A 39 23.31 30.44 10.54
CA ASP A 39 23.09 31.38 11.66
C ASP A 39 21.64 31.29 12.20
N LYS A 40 20.85 30.30 11.76
CA LYS A 40 19.48 30.15 12.25
C LYS A 40 19.47 29.84 13.74
N GLU A 41 18.91 30.76 14.51
CA GLU A 41 18.58 30.51 15.90
C GLU A 41 17.50 29.46 16.04
N TRP A 42 17.57 28.66 17.04
CA TRP A 42 16.68 27.56 17.24
C TRP A 42 15.55 27.87 18.21
N GLU A 43 14.36 27.45 17.82
CA GLU A 43 13.20 27.56 18.69
C GLU A 43 12.80 26.16 19.15
N SER A 44 12.76 25.98 20.45
CA SER A 44 12.12 24.84 21.05
C SER A 44 10.62 25.07 21.08
N ARG A 45 9.86 24.35 20.27
CA ARG A 45 8.40 24.48 20.23
C ARG A 45 7.72 23.18 20.59
N VAL A 46 6.65 23.29 21.35
CA VAL A 46 5.66 22.21 21.50
C VAL A 46 4.65 22.32 20.37
N ARG A 47 4.32 21.21 19.75
CA ARG A 47 3.39 21.14 18.63
C ARG A 47 2.13 20.36 19.04
N ASP A 48 0.98 20.71 18.46
CA ASP A 48 -0.30 20.02 18.74
C ASP A 48 -0.51 18.79 17.85
N GLY A 49 0.27 18.65 16.77
CA GLY A 49 0.21 17.55 15.82
C GLY A 49 1.56 16.89 15.56
N PHE A 50 1.55 15.86 14.77
CA PHE A 50 2.76 15.22 14.25
C PHE A 50 3.39 16.07 13.14
N HIS A 51 4.71 16.24 13.16
CA HIS A 51 5.46 16.90 12.10
C HIS A 51 6.53 15.94 11.60
N LEU A 52 6.32 15.37 10.41
CA LEU A 52 7.26 14.46 9.80
C LEU A 52 8.16 15.21 8.82
N HIS A 53 9.44 15.24 9.10
CA HIS A 53 10.47 15.93 8.31
C HIS A 53 11.29 14.94 7.49
N ALA A 54 11.63 15.32 6.26
CA ALA A 54 12.57 14.62 5.40
C ALA A 54 13.73 15.54 5.06
N ILE A 55 14.97 15.12 5.36
CA ILE A 55 16.18 15.90 5.14
C ILE A 55 16.62 15.75 3.69
N LEU A 56 16.55 16.84 2.94
CA LEU A 56 16.78 16.89 1.48
C LEU A 56 18.26 17.01 1.14
N SER A 57 19.04 17.71 1.97
CA SER A 57 20.49 17.90 1.81
C SER A 57 21.09 18.36 3.12
N GLY A 58 22.42 18.32 3.25
CA GLY A 58 23.15 18.82 4.43
C GLY A 58 22.94 17.97 5.68
N CYS A 59 23.23 18.56 6.83
CA CYS A 59 23.09 17.90 8.13
C CYS A 59 22.69 18.88 9.24
N GLY A 60 22.30 18.32 10.38
CA GLY A 60 21.91 19.07 11.56
C GLY A 60 21.76 18.17 12.77
N ARG A 61 21.31 18.73 13.86
CA ARG A 61 21.18 18.04 15.13
C ARG A 61 19.74 18.09 15.65
N LEU A 62 19.30 16.96 16.17
CA LEU A 62 18.03 16.78 16.85
C LEU A 62 18.28 16.53 18.33
N GLU A 63 17.62 17.26 19.21
CA GLU A 63 17.68 17.09 20.65
C GLU A 63 16.31 16.81 21.23
N THR A 64 16.21 15.75 22.01
CA THR A 64 14.99 15.28 22.65
C THR A 64 15.24 15.01 24.12
N ALA A 65 14.23 14.79 24.92
CA ALA A 65 14.36 14.37 26.31
C ALA A 65 15.12 13.04 26.47
N LYS A 66 15.26 12.24 25.43
CA LYS A 66 15.94 10.93 25.45
C LYS A 66 17.38 10.98 24.90
N GLY A 67 17.85 12.13 24.47
CA GLY A 67 19.20 12.31 23.93
C GLY A 67 19.24 13.15 22.67
N SER A 68 20.41 13.21 22.06
CA SER A 68 20.63 13.94 20.81
C SER A 68 21.15 13.04 19.71
N ALA A 69 20.81 13.37 18.47
CA ALA A 69 21.25 12.67 17.26
C ALA A 69 21.71 13.67 16.20
N SER A 70 22.80 13.34 15.49
CA SER A 70 23.20 14.04 14.26
C SER A 70 22.50 13.40 13.08
N LEU A 71 21.78 14.20 12.31
CA LEU A 71 20.97 13.76 11.16
C LEU A 71 21.51 14.36 9.87
N ARG A 72 21.29 13.65 8.76
CA ARG A 72 21.81 14.03 7.44
C ARG A 72 20.82 13.71 6.33
N GLU A 73 21.14 14.15 5.11
CA GLU A 73 20.41 13.84 3.90
C GLU A 73 19.94 12.38 3.85
N GLY A 74 18.70 12.16 3.42
CA GLY A 74 18.10 10.83 3.30
C GLY A 74 17.49 10.29 4.59
N GLN A 75 17.56 11.01 5.71
CA GLN A 75 16.96 10.61 6.98
C GLN A 75 15.63 11.34 7.23
N LEU A 76 14.75 10.67 7.97
CA LEU A 76 13.48 11.23 8.44
C LEU A 76 13.56 11.48 9.95
N PHE A 77 12.92 12.55 10.42
CA PHE A 77 12.67 12.73 11.86
C PHE A 77 11.25 13.20 12.13
N LEU A 78 10.75 12.87 13.32
CA LEU A 78 9.38 13.12 13.74
C LEU A 78 9.34 13.96 15.00
N ILE A 79 8.58 15.05 14.96
CA ILE A 79 8.13 15.78 16.15
C ILE A 79 6.76 15.23 16.53
N LYS A 80 6.61 14.74 17.76
CA LYS A 80 5.35 14.19 18.28
C LYS A 80 4.54 15.27 19.02
N PRO A 81 3.21 15.15 19.06
CA PRO A 81 2.38 16.10 19.80
C PRO A 81 2.77 16.20 21.28
N GLY A 82 2.79 17.40 21.80
CA GLY A 82 3.07 17.66 23.22
C GLY A 82 4.54 17.49 23.64
N GLU A 83 5.43 17.03 22.76
CA GLU A 83 6.84 16.84 23.09
C GLU A 83 7.68 18.07 22.77
N LYS A 84 8.58 18.40 23.71
CA LYS A 84 9.56 19.47 23.53
C LYS A 84 10.77 18.92 22.79
N ILE A 85 10.93 19.33 21.52
CA ILE A 85 12.05 18.94 20.65
C ILE A 85 12.76 20.20 20.18
N THR A 86 14.08 20.13 20.15
CA THR A 86 14.92 21.15 19.56
C THR A 86 15.71 20.57 18.41
N TYR A 87 15.78 21.29 17.29
CA TYR A 87 16.55 20.88 16.13
C TYR A 87 17.16 22.09 15.41
N TYR A 88 18.37 21.92 14.90
CA TYR A 88 19.14 23.01 14.31
C TYR A 88 20.12 22.52 13.24
N PRO A 89 20.41 23.37 12.24
CA PRO A 89 21.33 23.03 11.17
C PRO A 89 22.76 22.95 11.69
N ASP A 90 23.59 22.17 10.98
CA ASP A 90 25.03 22.21 11.15
C ASP A 90 25.57 23.56 10.62
N PRO A 91 26.47 24.25 11.36
CA PRO A 91 26.99 25.55 10.93
C PRO A 91 27.83 25.52 9.65
N GLN A 92 28.45 24.39 9.32
CA GLN A 92 29.32 24.23 8.15
C GLN A 92 28.58 23.63 6.94
N ASN A 93 27.57 22.80 7.18
CA ASN A 93 26.77 22.14 6.16
C ASN A 93 25.28 22.14 6.53
N PRO A 94 24.64 23.33 6.56
CA PRO A 94 23.26 23.47 7.01
C PRO A 94 22.30 22.69 6.12
N TRP A 95 21.38 21.99 6.75
CA TRP A 95 20.41 21.18 6.05
C TRP A 95 19.32 21.96 5.34
N ALA A 96 18.79 21.36 4.27
CA ALA A 96 17.46 21.62 3.75
C ALA A 96 16.54 20.47 4.11
N TYR A 97 15.29 20.76 4.44
CA TYR A 97 14.27 19.75 4.71
C TYR A 97 12.90 20.18 4.18
N CYS A 98 12.04 19.21 3.95
CA CYS A 98 10.61 19.43 3.81
C CYS A 98 9.85 18.71 4.91
N TRP A 99 8.64 19.16 5.21
CA TRP A 99 7.79 18.52 6.20
C TRP A 99 6.31 18.59 5.86
N MET A 100 5.56 17.60 6.36
CA MET A 100 4.11 17.66 6.48
C MET A 100 3.70 17.46 7.93
N SER A 101 2.75 18.27 8.36
CA SER A 101 2.17 18.24 9.70
C SER A 101 0.72 17.81 9.62
N PHE A 102 0.35 16.91 10.51
CA PHE A 102 -0.96 16.29 10.51
C PHE A 102 -1.38 15.86 11.91
N GLY A 103 -2.66 15.63 12.09
CA GLY A 103 -3.27 15.15 13.32
C GLY A 103 -4.41 14.18 13.01
N GLY A 104 -5.07 13.70 14.05
CA GLY A 104 -6.21 12.79 13.96
C GLY A 104 -6.00 11.48 14.71
N ALA A 105 -7.09 10.75 14.91
CA ALA A 105 -7.11 9.53 15.73
C ALA A 105 -6.16 8.42 15.19
N ARG A 106 -5.90 8.38 13.89
CA ARG A 106 -5.02 7.39 13.25
C ARG A 106 -3.56 7.83 13.11
N ALA A 107 -3.26 9.12 13.30
CA ALA A 107 -1.92 9.66 13.03
C ALA A 107 -0.82 8.93 13.81
N GLY A 108 -1.03 8.65 15.10
CA GLY A 108 -0.07 7.93 15.93
C GLY A 108 0.17 6.50 15.46
N ALA A 109 -0.88 5.77 15.09
CA ALA A 109 -0.74 4.41 14.57
C ALA A 109 0.02 4.38 13.23
N LEU A 110 -0.23 5.34 12.34
CA LEU A 110 0.48 5.45 11.07
C LEU A 110 1.97 5.78 11.26
N MET A 111 2.31 6.63 12.23
CA MET A 111 3.71 6.90 12.57
C MET A 111 4.41 5.70 13.20
N TRP A 112 3.68 4.90 13.98
CA TRP A 112 4.19 3.62 14.48
C TRP A 112 4.53 2.66 13.32
N GLU A 113 3.63 2.50 12.33
CA GLU A 113 3.89 1.70 11.12
C GLU A 113 5.07 2.23 10.29
N ALA A 114 5.27 3.55 10.26
CA ALA A 114 6.44 4.16 9.65
C ALA A 114 7.75 3.94 10.43
N GLY A 115 7.71 3.25 11.59
CA GLY A 115 8.88 2.93 12.39
C GLY A 115 9.18 3.91 13.53
N PHE A 116 8.36 4.93 13.74
CA PHE A 116 8.51 5.88 14.85
C PHE A 116 7.85 5.35 16.13
N VAL A 117 8.34 4.22 16.61
CA VAL A 117 7.90 3.58 17.85
C VAL A 117 8.24 4.42 19.09
N GLU A 118 7.89 3.94 20.29
CA GLU A 118 8.21 4.65 21.51
C GLU A 118 9.71 4.94 21.66
N GLY A 119 10.05 6.21 21.89
CA GLY A 119 11.44 6.65 22.03
C GLY A 119 12.24 6.78 20.73
N VAL A 120 11.67 6.47 19.57
CA VAL A 120 12.28 6.67 18.26
C VAL A 120 11.77 7.98 17.67
N TYR A 121 12.68 8.92 17.40
CA TYR A 121 12.37 10.23 16.83
C TYR A 121 12.98 10.42 15.45
N HIS A 122 13.88 9.55 15.02
CA HIS A 122 14.47 9.57 13.68
C HIS A 122 14.69 8.15 13.16
N LEU A 123 14.80 8.01 11.86
CA LEU A 123 15.10 6.75 11.19
C LEU A 123 16.50 6.80 10.57
N GLU A 124 17.30 5.79 10.89
CA GLU A 124 18.69 5.65 10.41
C GLU A 124 18.78 5.25 8.92
N SER A 125 17.69 4.75 8.34
CA SER A 125 17.68 4.31 6.97
C SER A 125 17.65 5.48 5.99
N HIS A 126 18.43 5.38 4.91
CA HIS A 126 18.36 6.32 3.80
C HIS A 126 17.10 6.07 2.96
N VAL A 127 16.28 7.12 2.83
CA VAL A 127 15.07 7.10 2.02
C VAL A 127 15.27 7.95 0.75
N ASP A 128 14.44 7.67 -0.27
CA ASP A 128 14.36 8.52 -1.46
C ASP A 128 13.59 9.81 -1.13
N VAL A 129 14.33 10.82 -0.67
CA VAL A 129 13.76 12.11 -0.25
C VAL A 129 13.17 12.92 -1.39
N SER A 130 13.46 12.56 -2.65
CA SER A 130 12.89 13.25 -3.82
C SER A 130 11.37 13.12 -3.87
N LYS A 131 10.82 11.98 -3.45
CA LYS A 131 9.37 11.75 -3.35
C LYS A 131 8.73 12.63 -2.28
N PHE A 132 9.36 12.76 -1.12
CA PHE A 132 8.88 13.63 -0.06
C PHE A 132 8.86 15.09 -0.49
N TYR A 133 9.93 15.54 -1.16
CA TYR A 133 10.00 16.89 -1.74
C TYR A 133 8.88 17.13 -2.75
N GLN A 134 8.67 16.21 -3.72
CA GLN A 134 7.64 16.34 -4.75
C GLN A 134 6.24 16.48 -4.16
N LEU A 135 5.90 15.65 -3.17
CA LEU A 135 4.60 15.67 -2.50
C LEU A 135 4.40 16.97 -1.71
N CYS A 136 5.42 17.40 -0.98
CA CYS A 136 5.37 18.64 -0.23
C CYS A 136 5.25 19.86 -1.16
N ASN A 137 6.04 19.89 -2.23
CA ASN A 137 5.96 20.96 -3.23
C ASN A 137 4.59 21.01 -3.92
N ALA A 138 4.02 19.86 -4.29
CA ALA A 138 2.68 19.79 -4.86
C ALA A 138 1.59 20.33 -3.90
N ALA A 139 1.74 20.11 -2.60
CA ALA A 139 0.84 20.68 -1.60
C ALA A 139 1.00 22.21 -1.52
N LEU A 140 2.24 22.72 -1.53
CA LEU A 140 2.54 24.16 -1.53
C LEU A 140 2.07 24.87 -2.81
N ASP A 141 2.03 24.16 -3.95
CA ASP A 141 1.52 24.67 -5.21
C ASP A 141 -0.02 24.60 -5.33
N THR A 142 -0.69 24.22 -4.25
CA THR A 142 -2.16 24.16 -4.14
C THR A 142 -2.65 25.05 -2.99
N PRO A 143 -2.42 26.39 -3.04
CA PRO A 143 -2.68 27.29 -1.90
C PRO A 143 -4.15 27.76 -1.79
N GLN A 144 -5.01 27.40 -2.77
CA GLN A 144 -6.40 27.88 -2.83
C GLN A 144 -7.20 27.38 -1.62
N LEU A 145 -8.04 28.26 -1.04
CA LEU A 145 -8.94 27.94 0.06
C LEU A 145 -10.28 27.38 -0.46
N THR A 146 -10.19 26.32 -1.29
CA THR A 146 -11.35 25.63 -1.83
C THR A 146 -11.41 24.21 -1.27
N GLU A 147 -12.62 23.64 -1.21
CA GLU A 147 -12.86 22.25 -0.82
C GLU A 147 -11.98 21.27 -1.61
N ALA A 148 -11.96 21.41 -2.93
CA ALA A 148 -11.16 20.57 -3.81
C ALA A 148 -9.65 20.68 -3.53
N ALA A 149 -9.15 21.86 -3.22
CA ALA A 149 -7.74 22.07 -2.88
C ALA A 149 -7.41 21.44 -1.52
N SER A 150 -8.28 21.57 -0.52
CA SER A 150 -8.12 20.96 0.78
C SER A 150 -8.11 19.42 0.70
N ILE A 151 -9.05 18.82 -0.04
CA ILE A 151 -9.08 17.37 -0.29
C ILE A 151 -7.79 16.91 -1.00
N ARG A 152 -7.30 17.68 -1.98
CA ARG A 152 -6.05 17.37 -2.68
C ARG A 152 -4.86 17.39 -1.73
N ARG A 153 -4.74 18.40 -0.86
CA ARG A 153 -3.67 18.48 0.15
C ARG A 153 -3.73 17.32 1.15
N LEU A 154 -4.93 16.92 1.57
CA LEU A 154 -5.10 15.72 2.40
C LEU A 154 -4.63 14.46 1.67
N GLY A 155 -4.98 14.29 0.39
CA GLY A 155 -4.49 13.18 -0.43
C GLY A 155 -2.97 13.14 -0.55
N LEU A 156 -2.32 14.30 -0.72
CA LEU A 156 -0.86 14.42 -0.74
C LEU A 156 -0.23 14.08 0.63
N THR A 157 -0.89 14.45 1.73
CA THR A 157 -0.45 14.09 3.09
C THR A 157 -0.52 12.58 3.31
N LEU A 158 -1.59 11.92 2.85
CA LEU A 158 -1.72 10.47 2.90
C LEU A 158 -0.60 9.77 2.10
N GLN A 159 -0.28 10.27 0.90
CA GLN A 159 0.83 9.75 0.10
C GLN A 159 2.20 9.98 0.78
N TYR A 160 2.40 11.12 1.46
CA TYR A 160 3.62 11.42 2.21
C TYR A 160 3.83 10.43 3.36
N ILE A 161 2.79 10.13 4.11
CA ILE A 161 2.80 9.14 5.19
C ILE A 161 3.03 7.73 4.62
N ALA A 162 2.33 7.34 3.55
CA ALA A 162 2.52 6.05 2.89
C ALA A 162 3.97 5.85 2.41
N THR A 163 4.59 6.90 1.85
CA THR A 163 6.00 6.88 1.44
C THR A 163 6.94 6.63 2.63
N ALA A 164 6.64 7.17 3.82
CA ALA A 164 7.42 6.92 5.03
C ALA A 164 7.29 5.46 5.50
N ILE A 165 6.06 4.90 5.48
CA ILE A 165 5.79 3.49 5.83
C ILE A 165 6.55 2.55 4.89
N GLU A 166 6.42 2.73 3.56
CA GLU A 166 7.14 1.93 2.56
C GLU A 166 8.66 2.00 2.72
N SER A 167 9.18 3.17 3.07
CA SER A 167 10.62 3.37 3.30
C SER A 167 11.12 2.60 4.51
N SER A 168 10.31 2.54 5.58
CA SER A 168 10.60 1.75 6.77
C SER A 168 10.56 0.25 6.47
N GLU A 169 9.57 -0.23 5.72
CA GLU A 169 9.45 -1.64 5.33
C GLU A 169 10.65 -2.13 4.52
N ARG A 170 11.15 -1.33 3.58
CA ARG A 170 12.34 -1.63 2.78
C ARG A 170 13.61 -1.72 3.63
N ALA A 171 13.76 -0.86 4.63
CA ALA A 171 14.88 -0.89 5.55
C ALA A 171 14.86 -2.13 6.45
N HIS A 172 13.67 -2.62 6.81
CA HIS A 172 13.48 -3.79 7.67
C HIS A 172 13.49 -5.12 6.90
N SER A 173 13.27 -5.14 5.60
CA SER A 173 13.41 -6.37 4.79
C SER A 173 14.83 -6.93 4.80
N ASN A 174 15.83 -6.10 5.12
CA ASN A 174 17.23 -6.49 5.36
C ASN A 174 17.56 -6.82 6.83
N ARG A 175 16.66 -6.57 7.78
CA ARG A 175 16.79 -6.93 9.20
C ARG A 175 15.53 -7.66 9.62
N SER A 176 15.68 -8.93 9.98
CA SER A 176 14.66 -9.84 10.55
C SER A 176 13.31 -9.20 10.92
N ARG A 177 12.22 -9.71 10.31
CA ARG A 177 10.82 -9.41 10.57
C ARG A 177 10.45 -9.53 12.07
N ARG A 178 10.74 -8.53 12.88
CA ARG A 178 10.24 -8.44 14.26
C ARG A 178 9.46 -7.15 14.43
N GLY A 179 8.12 -7.28 14.49
CA GLY A 179 7.25 -6.26 15.07
C GLY A 179 6.18 -5.62 14.21
N HIS A 180 6.09 -5.87 12.91
CA HIS A 180 4.91 -5.41 12.14
C HIS A 180 3.71 -6.27 12.51
N ARG A 181 2.74 -5.68 13.20
CA ARG A 181 1.41 -6.27 13.32
C ARG A 181 0.73 -6.08 11.98
N PRO A 182 0.43 -7.14 11.22
CA PRO A 182 -0.23 -6.98 9.93
C PRO A 182 -1.55 -6.24 10.13
N LEU A 183 -1.82 -5.25 9.30
CA LEU A 183 -3.06 -4.45 9.33
C LEU A 183 -4.28 -5.36 9.17
N TYR A 184 -4.11 -6.49 8.50
CA TYR A 184 -5.11 -7.50 8.20
C TYR A 184 -4.78 -8.82 8.88
N ASN A 185 -5.78 -9.49 9.44
CA ASN A 185 -5.64 -10.85 9.95
C ASN A 185 -5.67 -11.87 8.80
N LYS A 186 -5.36 -13.15 9.10
CA LYS A 186 -5.36 -14.20 8.08
C LYS A 186 -6.70 -14.34 7.33
N GLN A 187 -7.81 -14.12 8.01
CA GLN A 187 -9.15 -14.24 7.42
C GLN A 187 -9.43 -13.09 6.46
N ASP A 188 -8.95 -11.87 6.76
CA ASP A 188 -9.05 -10.73 5.86
C ASP A 188 -8.29 -10.99 4.56
N TYR A 189 -7.05 -11.49 4.64
CA TYR A 189 -6.29 -11.86 3.43
C TYR A 189 -7.02 -12.91 2.59
N ILE A 190 -7.66 -13.90 3.21
CA ILE A 190 -8.41 -14.92 2.48
C ILE A 190 -9.66 -14.32 1.83
N ARG A 191 -10.40 -13.46 2.53
CA ARG A 191 -11.57 -12.78 1.98
C ARG A 191 -11.21 -11.94 0.78
N TYR A 192 -10.17 -11.09 0.90
CA TYR A 192 -9.70 -10.25 -0.20
C TYR A 192 -9.16 -11.07 -1.38
N ALA A 193 -8.51 -12.21 -1.13
CA ALA A 193 -8.07 -13.11 -2.18
C ALA A 193 -9.25 -13.71 -2.95
N ILE A 194 -10.30 -14.13 -2.25
CA ILE A 194 -11.53 -14.66 -2.84
C ILE A 194 -12.19 -13.60 -3.72
N ASP A 195 -12.38 -12.39 -3.18
CA ASP A 195 -12.95 -11.26 -3.92
C ASP A 195 -12.11 -10.93 -5.16
N PHE A 196 -10.78 -10.96 -5.03
CA PHE A 196 -9.87 -10.71 -6.15
C PHE A 196 -10.01 -11.78 -7.24
N PHE A 197 -10.09 -13.07 -6.88
CA PHE A 197 -10.31 -14.16 -7.83
C PHE A 197 -11.65 -14.02 -8.54
N ASP A 198 -12.73 -13.77 -7.82
CA ASP A 198 -14.08 -13.68 -8.37
C ASP A 198 -14.25 -12.53 -9.38
N HIS A 199 -13.49 -11.42 -9.20
CA HIS A 199 -13.54 -10.27 -10.11
C HIS A 199 -12.50 -10.30 -11.24
N ASN A 200 -11.37 -11.01 -11.07
CA ASN A 200 -10.23 -10.92 -11.99
C ASN A 200 -9.84 -12.26 -12.62
N TYR A 201 -10.64 -13.31 -12.50
CA TYR A 201 -10.30 -14.70 -12.89
C TYR A 201 -9.82 -14.88 -14.34
N SER A 202 -10.23 -14.00 -15.25
CA SER A 202 -9.93 -14.14 -16.68
C SER A 202 -8.46 -13.91 -17.02
N ASN A 203 -7.80 -12.93 -16.38
CA ASN A 203 -6.45 -12.53 -16.77
C ASN A 203 -5.55 -12.26 -15.56
N ILE A 204 -5.40 -13.24 -14.69
CA ILE A 204 -4.53 -13.14 -13.52
C ILE A 204 -3.51 -14.27 -13.42
N ALA A 205 -2.32 -13.95 -12.96
CA ALA A 205 -1.38 -14.90 -12.38
C ALA A 205 -1.58 -14.97 -10.86
N LEU A 206 -1.22 -16.10 -10.24
CA LEU A 206 -1.33 -16.24 -8.78
C LEU A 206 -0.43 -15.28 -8.01
N THR A 207 0.66 -14.84 -8.64
CA THR A 207 1.55 -13.79 -8.11
C THR A 207 0.86 -12.43 -8.00
N ASP A 208 -0.11 -12.15 -8.88
CA ASP A 208 -0.84 -10.87 -8.85
C ASP A 208 -1.69 -10.77 -7.58
N VAL A 209 -2.26 -11.91 -7.12
CA VAL A 209 -3.03 -11.96 -5.87
C VAL A 209 -2.12 -11.68 -4.68
N SER A 210 -0.93 -12.29 -4.61
CA SER A 210 -0.01 -12.04 -3.50
C SER A 210 0.54 -10.61 -3.50
N ASN A 211 0.76 -10.03 -4.68
CA ASN A 211 1.15 -8.62 -4.84
C ASN A 211 0.02 -7.67 -4.39
N TYR A 212 -1.23 -7.96 -4.79
CA TYR A 212 -2.40 -7.22 -4.33
C TYR A 212 -2.56 -7.24 -2.81
N LEU A 213 -2.31 -8.39 -2.20
CA LEU A 213 -2.37 -8.56 -0.73
C LEU A 213 -1.15 -7.99 0.00
N GLY A 214 -0.07 -7.63 -0.71
CA GLY A 214 1.18 -7.17 -0.11
C GLY A 214 1.91 -8.23 0.72
N ILE A 215 1.73 -9.53 0.42
CA ILE A 215 2.34 -10.64 1.16
C ILE A 215 3.10 -11.59 0.25
N ASN A 216 4.05 -12.34 0.83
CA ASN A 216 4.80 -13.34 0.07
C ASN A 216 3.90 -14.47 -0.44
N TYR A 217 4.12 -14.90 -1.70
CA TYR A 217 3.32 -15.95 -2.35
C TYR A 217 3.28 -17.27 -1.58
N ASN A 218 4.40 -17.72 -1.01
CA ASN A 218 4.43 -18.99 -0.26
C ASN A 218 3.59 -18.89 1.02
N TYR A 219 3.64 -17.74 1.70
CA TYR A 219 2.80 -17.47 2.86
C TYR A 219 1.32 -17.42 2.46
N PHE A 220 1.00 -16.67 1.40
CA PHE A 220 -0.36 -16.62 0.84
C PHE A 220 -0.89 -18.02 0.53
N SER A 221 -0.15 -18.80 -0.26
CA SER A 221 -0.56 -20.15 -0.66
C SER A 221 -0.80 -21.06 0.53
N SER A 222 0.05 -20.96 1.57
CA SER A 222 -0.09 -21.75 2.79
C SER A 222 -1.35 -21.41 3.59
N ILE A 223 -1.58 -20.10 3.87
CA ILE A 223 -2.78 -19.68 4.65
C ILE A 223 -4.07 -19.90 3.87
N PHE A 224 -4.03 -19.74 2.53
CA PHE A 224 -5.19 -19.98 1.69
C PHE A 224 -5.59 -21.47 1.70
N LYS A 225 -4.60 -22.36 1.50
CA LYS A 225 -4.84 -23.80 1.57
C LYS A 225 -5.32 -24.24 2.96
N GLN A 226 -4.76 -23.68 4.02
CA GLN A 226 -5.20 -23.98 5.39
C GLN A 226 -6.64 -23.55 5.62
N SER A 227 -7.06 -22.41 5.09
CA SER A 227 -8.41 -21.86 5.26
C SER A 227 -9.45 -22.50 4.35
N GLN A 228 -9.13 -22.69 3.05
CA GLN A 228 -10.08 -23.14 2.04
C GLN A 228 -10.01 -24.65 1.75
N GLY A 229 -9.05 -25.37 2.33
CA GLY A 229 -8.81 -26.80 2.08
C GLY A 229 -8.24 -27.11 0.69
N ILE A 230 -8.06 -26.11 -0.18
CA ILE A 230 -7.57 -26.25 -1.54
C ILE A 230 -6.53 -25.16 -1.85
N SER A 231 -5.66 -25.41 -2.84
CA SER A 231 -4.67 -24.43 -3.25
C SER A 231 -5.32 -23.24 -3.97
N PRO A 232 -4.66 -22.04 -4.00
CA PRO A 232 -5.12 -20.90 -4.79
C PRO A 232 -5.34 -21.24 -6.28
N ASN A 233 -4.48 -22.08 -6.86
CA ASN A 233 -4.60 -22.52 -8.24
C ASN A 233 -5.87 -23.35 -8.48
N GLU A 234 -6.16 -24.26 -7.59
CA GLU A 234 -7.39 -25.05 -7.64
C GLU A 234 -8.63 -24.17 -7.46
N TYR A 235 -8.55 -23.14 -6.60
CA TYR A 235 -9.65 -22.19 -6.42
C TYR A 235 -9.89 -21.40 -7.70
N LEU A 236 -8.85 -20.84 -8.32
CA LEU A 236 -8.95 -20.12 -9.60
C LEU A 236 -9.53 -21.01 -10.71
N LEU A 237 -9.08 -22.27 -10.79
CA LEU A 237 -9.65 -23.24 -11.71
C LEU A 237 -11.16 -23.39 -11.50
N ARG A 238 -11.61 -23.53 -10.25
CA ARG A 238 -13.03 -23.65 -9.92
C ARG A 238 -13.85 -22.43 -10.32
N VAL A 239 -13.33 -21.23 -10.05
CA VAL A 239 -13.98 -19.98 -10.48
C VAL A 239 -14.11 -19.94 -12.00
N ARG A 240 -13.05 -20.24 -12.75
CA ARG A 240 -13.06 -20.28 -14.22
C ARG A 240 -14.06 -21.31 -14.77
N MET A 241 -14.13 -22.49 -14.18
CA MET A 241 -15.05 -23.55 -14.61
C MET A 241 -16.50 -23.21 -14.29
N ARG A 242 -16.79 -22.57 -13.16
CA ARG A 242 -18.12 -22.07 -12.81
C ARG A 242 -18.59 -21.03 -13.83
N GLN A 243 -17.75 -20.05 -14.15
CA GLN A 243 -18.08 -19.00 -15.12
C GLN A 243 -18.27 -19.61 -16.52
N ALA A 244 -17.40 -20.52 -16.93
CA ALA A 244 -17.51 -21.19 -18.24
C ALA A 244 -18.82 -21.99 -18.36
N SER A 245 -19.22 -22.74 -17.33
CA SER A 245 -20.47 -23.50 -17.37
C SER A 245 -21.71 -22.61 -17.52
N GLN A 246 -21.71 -21.45 -16.85
CA GLN A 246 -22.79 -20.46 -16.98
C GLN A 246 -22.82 -19.84 -18.38
N MET A 247 -21.66 -19.48 -18.95
CA MET A 247 -21.59 -18.93 -20.32
C MET A 247 -21.99 -19.91 -21.36
N LEU A 248 -21.64 -21.20 -21.25
CA LEU A 248 -22.04 -22.26 -22.18
C LEU A 248 -23.54 -22.43 -22.23
N VAL A 249 -24.25 -22.21 -21.15
CA VAL A 249 -25.72 -22.37 -21.07
C VAL A 249 -26.46 -21.11 -21.51
N ASN A 250 -25.98 -19.95 -21.12
CA ASN A 250 -26.73 -18.70 -21.24
C ASN A 250 -26.37 -17.87 -22.47
N LEU A 251 -25.24 -18.18 -23.12
CA LEU A 251 -24.73 -17.39 -24.24
C LEU A 251 -24.55 -18.23 -25.52
N THR A 252 -24.78 -17.61 -26.67
CA THR A 252 -24.56 -18.20 -27.98
C THR A 252 -23.13 -18.15 -28.47
N MET A 253 -22.19 -17.69 -27.59
CA MET A 253 -20.77 -17.59 -27.93
C MET A 253 -20.14 -18.92 -28.25
N ASP A 254 -19.18 -18.94 -29.19
CA ASP A 254 -18.41 -20.13 -29.47
C ASP A 254 -17.48 -20.54 -28.35
N VAL A 255 -16.99 -21.78 -28.38
CA VAL A 255 -16.13 -22.32 -27.30
C VAL A 255 -14.81 -21.61 -27.22
N GLN A 256 -14.26 -21.09 -28.33
CA GLN A 256 -12.99 -20.33 -28.32
C GLN A 256 -13.17 -18.99 -27.60
N THR A 257 -14.26 -18.30 -27.89
CA THR A 257 -14.59 -17.02 -27.21
C THR A 257 -14.77 -17.24 -25.72
N ILE A 258 -15.49 -18.26 -25.28
CA ILE A 258 -15.66 -18.58 -23.85
C ILE A 258 -14.32 -18.94 -23.22
N ALA A 259 -13.46 -19.72 -23.90
CA ALA A 259 -12.12 -20.04 -23.39
C ALA A 259 -11.31 -18.77 -23.10
N ASN A 260 -11.31 -17.81 -24.03
CA ASN A 260 -10.63 -16.54 -23.85
C ASN A 260 -11.20 -15.74 -22.65
N TYR A 261 -12.53 -15.66 -22.53
CA TYR A 261 -13.19 -14.96 -21.42
C TYR A 261 -12.85 -15.54 -20.06
N VAL A 262 -12.66 -16.85 -19.96
CA VAL A 262 -12.31 -17.49 -18.68
C VAL A 262 -10.80 -17.69 -18.49
N GLY A 263 -9.97 -17.05 -19.32
CA GLY A 263 -8.52 -16.95 -19.13
C GLY A 263 -7.71 -18.11 -19.68
N TYR A 264 -8.17 -18.74 -20.76
CA TYR A 264 -7.41 -19.72 -21.55
C TYR A 264 -7.02 -19.13 -22.90
N ALA A 265 -5.75 -19.31 -23.29
CA ALA A 265 -5.25 -18.81 -24.56
C ALA A 265 -5.87 -19.53 -25.78
N ASP A 266 -6.28 -20.79 -25.62
CA ASP A 266 -6.83 -21.60 -26.66
C ASP A 266 -7.97 -22.54 -26.20
N SER A 267 -8.87 -22.87 -27.11
CA SER A 267 -10.03 -23.70 -26.81
C SER A 267 -9.70 -25.17 -26.55
N LEU A 268 -8.53 -25.67 -27.00
CA LEU A 268 -8.13 -27.05 -26.78
C LEU A 268 -7.72 -27.28 -25.33
N THR A 269 -6.85 -26.38 -24.80
CA THR A 269 -6.44 -26.39 -23.38
C THR A 269 -7.65 -26.20 -22.46
N PHE A 270 -8.53 -25.24 -22.81
CA PHE A 270 -9.80 -25.06 -22.10
C PHE A 270 -10.65 -26.31 -22.10
N SER A 271 -10.89 -26.92 -23.29
CA SER A 271 -11.76 -28.11 -23.42
C SER A 271 -11.23 -29.30 -22.63
N LYS A 272 -9.90 -29.48 -22.56
CA LYS A 272 -9.27 -30.52 -21.74
C LYS A 272 -9.51 -30.24 -20.23
N ALA A 273 -9.32 -28.99 -19.80
CA ALA A 273 -9.55 -28.61 -18.41
C ALA A 273 -11.03 -28.75 -18.01
N PHE A 274 -11.94 -28.30 -18.88
CA PHE A 274 -13.38 -28.41 -18.67
C PHE A 274 -13.84 -29.88 -18.62
N LYS A 275 -13.40 -30.72 -19.57
CA LYS A 275 -13.71 -32.16 -19.57
C LYS A 275 -13.15 -32.84 -18.32
N ARG A 276 -11.94 -32.49 -17.89
CA ARG A 276 -11.38 -33.03 -16.64
C ARG A 276 -12.19 -32.59 -15.41
N PHE A 277 -12.82 -31.41 -15.46
CA PHE A 277 -13.60 -30.88 -14.35
C PHE A 277 -15.03 -31.44 -14.30
N PHE A 278 -15.74 -31.41 -15.40
CA PHE A 278 -17.15 -31.80 -15.52
C PHE A 278 -17.39 -33.23 -16.09
N SER A 279 -16.33 -33.94 -16.48
CA SER A 279 -16.34 -35.25 -17.12
C SER A 279 -16.92 -35.28 -18.54
N VAL A 280 -17.38 -34.12 -19.03
CA VAL A 280 -17.93 -33.94 -20.39
C VAL A 280 -17.26 -32.76 -21.10
N SER A 281 -17.26 -32.79 -22.47
CA SER A 281 -16.68 -31.65 -23.22
C SER A 281 -17.58 -30.41 -23.15
N PRO A 282 -17.04 -29.19 -23.37
CA PRO A 282 -17.83 -27.95 -23.38
C PRO A 282 -18.98 -27.99 -24.37
N LYS A 283 -18.73 -28.52 -25.59
CA LYS A 283 -19.76 -28.67 -26.62
C LYS A 283 -20.88 -29.58 -26.18
N PHE A 284 -20.54 -30.75 -25.66
CA PHE A 284 -21.52 -31.74 -25.17
C PHE A 284 -22.31 -31.20 -23.99
N TYR A 285 -21.63 -30.49 -23.05
CA TYR A 285 -22.27 -29.82 -21.90
C TYR A 285 -23.36 -28.84 -22.36
N ARG A 286 -23.09 -28.07 -23.41
CA ARG A 286 -24.06 -27.11 -24.00
C ARG A 286 -25.29 -27.82 -24.57
N GLU A 287 -25.08 -28.94 -25.27
CA GLU A 287 -26.11 -29.69 -25.96
C GLU A 287 -26.95 -30.58 -25.05
N MET A 288 -26.45 -30.88 -23.83
CA MET A 288 -27.16 -31.71 -22.87
C MET A 288 -28.46 -31.06 -22.38
N PRO A 289 -29.51 -31.86 -22.12
CA PRO A 289 -30.70 -31.43 -21.43
C PRO A 289 -30.35 -30.81 -20.06
N PRO A 290 -31.05 -29.75 -19.62
CA PRO A 290 -30.73 -29.07 -18.35
C PRO A 290 -30.65 -30.01 -17.15
N GLU A 291 -31.52 -31.00 -17.08
CA GLU A 291 -31.61 -32.01 -15.97
C GLU A 291 -30.44 -33.00 -15.95
N GLU A 292 -29.76 -33.20 -17.07
CA GLU A 292 -28.61 -34.12 -17.16
C GLU A 292 -27.27 -33.42 -17.00
N ARG A 293 -27.24 -32.06 -16.99
CA ARG A 293 -26.00 -31.32 -16.89
C ARG A 293 -25.34 -31.49 -15.51
N PRO A 294 -24.05 -31.81 -15.47
CA PRO A 294 -23.31 -31.80 -14.19
C PRO A 294 -23.42 -30.46 -13.48
N VAL A 295 -24.01 -30.43 -12.31
CA VAL A 295 -24.15 -29.23 -11.47
C VAL A 295 -22.81 -28.95 -10.80
N PHE A 296 -22.35 -27.69 -10.87
CA PHE A 296 -21.04 -27.28 -10.37
C PHE A 296 -20.83 -27.70 -8.90
N ASP A 297 -21.82 -27.43 -8.03
CA ASP A 297 -21.70 -27.74 -6.59
C ASP A 297 -21.62 -29.24 -6.32
N THR A 298 -22.36 -30.07 -7.05
CA THR A 298 -22.28 -31.52 -6.98
C THR A 298 -20.91 -32.04 -7.39
N VAL A 299 -20.34 -31.50 -8.47
CA VAL A 299 -18.99 -31.86 -8.94
C VAL A 299 -17.94 -31.50 -7.88
N ILE A 300 -18.09 -30.37 -7.18
CA ILE A 300 -17.19 -29.98 -6.11
C ILE A 300 -17.31 -30.91 -4.89
N GLN A 301 -18.53 -31.31 -4.50
CA GLN A 301 -18.75 -32.25 -3.39
C GLN A 301 -18.12 -33.61 -3.66
N ASN A 302 -18.35 -34.19 -4.83
CA ASN A 302 -17.75 -35.47 -5.21
C ASN A 302 -16.23 -35.43 -5.17
N ARG A 303 -15.59 -34.37 -5.70
CA ARG A 303 -14.14 -34.17 -5.65
C ARG A 303 -13.55 -33.95 -4.26
N ARG A 304 -14.36 -33.56 -3.27
CA ARG A 304 -13.93 -33.51 -1.86
C ARG A 304 -13.90 -34.89 -1.25
N ASN A 305 -14.88 -35.74 -1.55
CA ASN A 305 -14.97 -37.10 -1.05
C ASN A 305 -13.83 -37.99 -1.57
N ASP A 306 -13.51 -37.90 -2.89
CA ASP A 306 -12.41 -38.63 -3.53
C ASP A 306 -11.01 -38.26 -2.97
N ARG A 307 -10.88 -37.18 -2.19
CA ARG A 307 -9.60 -36.78 -1.58
C ARG A 307 -9.47 -37.19 -0.11
N GLN A 308 -10.53 -37.74 0.48
CA GLN A 308 -10.56 -38.20 1.85
C GLN A 308 -10.42 -39.72 1.94
N GLU A 309 -10.58 -40.42 0.81
CA GLU A 309 -10.18 -41.82 0.62
C GLU A 309 -8.75 -41.92 0.10
#